data_4605d74f1e6730d626cbb072d5c3452b
#
_entry.id   4605d74f1e6730d626cbb072d5c3452b
#
_cell.length_a   1.000
_cell.length_b   1.000
_cell.length_c   1.000
_cell.angle_alpha   90.00
_cell.angle_beta   90.00
_cell.angle_gamma   90.00
#
_symmetry.space_group_name_H-M   'P 1'
#
loop_
_entity.id
_entity.type
_entity.pdbx_description
1 polymer ?
#
loop_
_entity_poly.entity_id
_entity_poly.type
_entity_poly.pdbx_seq_one_letter_code
_entity_poly.pdbx_strand_id
1 'polypeptide(L)'
;MASTAAADPRLEEPTRPGTSAKYLGGRPFIQYVISFIISSLFLFACYAAMAGILLPNSVQTIEFQHYFDGTTVQSVNDVQQLTQLRQAVDAGTATATGEEQHLLDLLAQYEGARAKSISLMMSIGSLFTLFAQPVIGVISDRWRSKFGRRAMWIVMGAIGGAVFMVGLRYSSTIAMLTLFWTVGQVSLNIMQAPLSTT
;
A
#
# COMPACT_ATOMS: atom_id res chain seq x y z
N MET A 1 -61.69 -6.90 -40.71
CA MET A 1 -61.40 -5.68 -39.93
C MET A 1 -60.20 -5.96 -39.10
N ALA A 2 -59.02 -5.54 -39.56
CA ALA A 2 -57.75 -5.71 -38.84
C ALA A 2 -57.54 -4.46 -37.99
N SER A 3 -57.58 -4.63 -36.66
CA SER A 3 -57.26 -3.57 -35.72
C SER A 3 -55.74 -3.31 -35.74
N THR A 4 -55.37 -2.16 -36.30
CA THR A 4 -54.01 -1.64 -36.23
C THR A 4 -53.79 -1.14 -34.80
N ALA A 5 -53.17 -1.95 -33.94
CA ALA A 5 -52.69 -1.50 -32.64
C ALA A 5 -51.66 -0.40 -32.88
N ALA A 6 -52.02 0.84 -32.52
CA ALA A 6 -51.09 1.95 -32.52
C ALA A 6 -49.90 1.63 -31.60
N ALA A 7 -48.70 1.61 -32.14
CA ALA A 7 -47.48 1.43 -31.37
C ALA A 7 -47.43 2.52 -30.29
N ASP A 8 -47.21 2.15 -29.03
CA ASP A 8 -47.06 3.08 -27.92
C ASP A 8 -45.79 3.90 -28.14
N PRO A 9 -45.84 5.24 -28.38
CA PRO A 9 -44.69 6.06 -28.66
C PRO A 9 -43.71 6.13 -27.48
N ARG A 10 -44.04 5.55 -26.32
CA ARG A 10 -43.14 5.44 -25.17
C ARG A 10 -42.17 4.25 -25.27
N LEU A 11 -42.44 3.30 -26.20
CA LEU A 11 -41.55 2.15 -26.43
C LEU A 11 -40.47 2.41 -27.48
N GLU A 12 -40.56 3.55 -28.19
CA GLU A 12 -39.54 4.02 -29.13
C GLU A 12 -38.75 5.22 -28.59
N GLU A 13 -38.48 5.30 -27.30
CA GLU A 13 -37.33 6.13 -26.90
C GLU A 13 -36.12 5.49 -27.51
N PRO A 14 -35.44 6.17 -28.50
CA PRO A 14 -34.14 5.72 -28.94
C PRO A 14 -33.32 5.68 -27.66
N THR A 15 -32.87 4.48 -27.29
CA THR A 15 -31.88 4.27 -26.23
C THR A 15 -30.80 5.30 -26.49
N ARG A 16 -30.80 6.41 -25.73
CA ARG A 16 -29.75 7.42 -25.78
C ARG A 16 -28.48 6.64 -25.69
N PRO A 17 -27.60 6.67 -26.72
CA PRO A 17 -26.37 5.92 -26.64
C PRO A 17 -25.77 6.28 -25.30
N GLY A 18 -25.68 5.30 -24.41
CA GLY A 18 -25.23 5.54 -23.05
C GLY A 18 -23.92 6.31 -23.13
N THR A 19 -23.62 7.12 -22.14
CA THR A 19 -22.40 7.93 -22.08
C THR A 19 -21.12 7.12 -22.36
N SER A 20 -21.16 5.81 -22.24
CA SER A 20 -20.13 4.87 -22.67
C SER A 20 -19.87 4.88 -24.18
N ALA A 21 -20.88 5.09 -25.02
CA ALA A 21 -20.70 5.19 -26.48
C ALA A 21 -19.89 6.43 -26.90
N LYS A 22 -19.85 7.48 -26.07
CA LYS A 22 -19.06 8.68 -26.29
C LYS A 22 -17.55 8.44 -26.24
N TYR A 23 -17.11 7.36 -25.60
CA TYR A 23 -15.70 7.02 -25.44
C TYR A 23 -15.26 5.84 -26.30
N LEU A 24 -16.16 5.25 -27.10
CA LEU A 24 -15.90 4.10 -27.98
C LEU A 24 -15.13 4.50 -29.25
N GLY A 25 -14.14 5.35 -29.13
CA GLY A 25 -13.20 5.69 -30.20
C GLY A 25 -12.78 7.16 -30.19
N GLY A 26 -11.64 7.46 -30.82
CA GLY A 26 -11.11 8.79 -31.01
C GLY A 26 -10.21 9.30 -29.86
N ARG A 27 -9.75 10.55 -30.00
CA ARG A 27 -8.84 11.23 -29.08
C ARG A 27 -9.25 11.16 -27.60
N PRO A 28 -10.54 11.39 -27.20
CA PRO A 28 -10.91 11.38 -25.79
C PRO A 28 -10.77 9.99 -25.14
N PHE A 29 -11.01 8.91 -25.87
CA PHE A 29 -10.80 7.56 -25.36
C PHE A 29 -9.31 7.28 -25.12
N ILE A 30 -8.46 7.66 -26.06
CA ILE A 30 -7.00 7.48 -25.95
C ILE A 30 -6.46 8.29 -24.75
N GLN A 31 -6.90 9.54 -24.58
CA GLN A 31 -6.52 10.37 -23.44
C GLN A 31 -6.94 9.75 -22.11
N TYR A 32 -8.16 9.20 -22.06
CA TYR A 32 -8.65 8.49 -20.86
C TYR A 32 -7.78 7.27 -20.54
N VAL A 33 -7.50 6.42 -21.53
CA VAL A 33 -6.68 5.21 -21.35
C VAL A 33 -5.25 5.57 -20.89
N ILE A 34 -4.64 6.57 -21.51
CA ILE A 34 -3.31 7.03 -21.12
C ILE A 34 -3.31 7.56 -19.69
N SER A 35 -4.27 8.40 -19.32
CA SER A 35 -4.38 8.94 -17.97
C SER A 35 -4.61 7.84 -16.92
N PHE A 36 -5.42 6.85 -17.27
CA PHE A 36 -5.67 5.68 -16.41
C PHE A 36 -4.40 4.85 -16.20
N ILE A 37 -3.65 4.56 -17.28
CA ILE A 37 -2.40 3.81 -17.21
C ILE A 37 -1.37 4.57 -16.36
N ILE A 38 -1.19 5.86 -16.59
CA ILE A 38 -0.24 6.69 -15.84
C ILE A 38 -0.61 6.74 -14.36
N SER A 39 -1.89 6.95 -14.04
CA SER A 39 -2.37 7.00 -12.66
C SER A 39 -2.18 5.66 -11.94
N SER A 40 -2.50 4.56 -12.61
CA SER A 40 -2.33 3.20 -12.07
C SER A 40 -0.86 2.85 -11.86
N LEU A 41 0.00 3.21 -12.80
CA LEU A 41 1.46 3.01 -12.69
C LEU A 41 2.03 3.79 -11.51
N PHE A 42 1.64 5.05 -11.37
CA PHE A 42 2.08 5.90 -10.26
C PHE A 42 1.61 5.35 -8.91
N LEU A 43 0.35 4.93 -8.81
CA LEU A 43 -0.20 4.32 -7.60
C LEU A 43 0.55 3.05 -7.22
N PHE A 44 0.82 2.18 -8.21
CA PHE A 44 1.57 0.95 -8.00
C PHE A 44 3.02 1.24 -7.56
N ALA A 45 3.68 2.21 -8.17
CA ALA A 45 5.03 2.62 -7.80
C ALA A 45 5.09 3.18 -6.37
N CYS A 46 4.11 4.00 -5.96
CA CYS A 46 4.00 4.48 -4.58
C CYS A 46 3.84 3.32 -3.60
N TYR A 47 2.95 2.37 -3.91
CA TYR A 47 2.72 1.21 -3.06
C TYR A 47 3.98 0.34 -2.93
N ALA A 48 4.65 0.07 -4.05
CA ALA A 48 5.89 -0.70 -4.08
C ALA A 48 7.01 -0.02 -3.27
N ALA A 49 7.17 1.30 -3.40
CA ALA A 49 8.14 2.07 -2.62
C ALA A 49 7.84 2.04 -1.12
N MET A 50 6.57 2.17 -0.73
CA MET A 50 6.17 2.09 0.68
C MET A 50 6.43 0.71 1.28
N ALA A 51 5.96 -0.35 0.61
CA ALA A 51 6.05 -1.72 1.10
C ALA A 51 7.47 -2.29 1.00
N GLY A 52 8.20 -1.98 -0.09
CA GLY A 52 9.52 -2.55 -0.38
C GLY A 52 10.69 -1.78 0.22
N ILE A 53 10.56 -0.48 0.46
CA ILE A 53 11.67 0.36 0.90
C ILE A 53 11.38 1.02 2.24
N LEU A 54 10.30 1.81 2.33
CA LEU A 54 10.06 2.62 3.53
C LEU A 54 9.78 1.77 4.76
N LEU A 55 8.88 0.81 4.64
CA LEU A 55 8.49 -0.04 5.77
C LEU A 55 9.66 -0.87 6.31
N PRO A 56 10.39 -1.65 5.49
CA PRO A 56 11.52 -2.43 5.99
C PRO A 56 12.63 -1.56 6.61
N ASN A 57 12.92 -0.39 6.03
CA ASN A 57 13.92 0.53 6.58
C ASN A 57 13.49 1.13 7.91
N SER A 58 12.22 1.52 8.05
CA SER A 58 11.70 2.06 9.31
C SER A 58 11.71 1.01 10.42
N VAL A 59 11.28 -0.21 10.13
CA VAL A 59 11.35 -1.34 11.08
C VAL A 59 12.80 -1.63 11.44
N GLN A 60 13.70 -1.67 10.45
CA GLN A 60 15.12 -1.87 10.68
C GLN A 60 15.70 -0.85 11.65
N THR A 61 15.39 0.42 11.49
CA THR A 61 15.91 1.50 12.34
C THR A 61 15.40 1.36 13.78
N ILE A 62 14.13 1.07 13.97
CA ILE A 62 13.51 0.95 15.30
C ILE A 62 14.05 -0.29 16.05
N GLU A 63 14.06 -1.44 15.37
CA GLU A 63 14.54 -2.69 15.98
C GLU A 63 16.06 -2.63 16.21
N PHE A 64 16.83 -1.99 15.32
CA PHE A 64 18.24 -1.78 15.51
C PHE A 64 18.55 -1.00 16.80
N GLN A 65 17.88 0.11 17.02
CA GLN A 65 18.02 0.88 18.26
C GLN A 65 17.63 0.07 19.49
N HIS A 66 16.60 -0.78 19.39
CA HIS A 66 16.15 -1.58 20.50
C HIS A 66 17.14 -2.68 20.92
N TYR A 67 17.78 -3.35 19.96
CA TYR A 67 18.64 -4.49 20.24
C TYR A 67 20.14 -4.13 20.39
N PHE A 68 20.60 -3.08 19.73
CA PHE A 68 22.01 -2.71 19.69
C PHE A 68 22.36 -1.44 20.49
N ASP A 69 21.37 -0.83 21.17
CA ASP A 69 21.66 0.32 22.02
C ASP A 69 22.62 -0.07 23.16
N GLY A 70 23.70 0.71 23.31
CA GLY A 70 24.76 0.44 24.29
C GLY A 70 25.73 -0.68 23.93
N THR A 71 25.68 -1.26 22.72
CA THR A 71 26.65 -2.24 22.23
C THR A 71 27.74 -1.57 21.37
N THR A 72 28.73 -2.35 20.96
CA THR A 72 29.81 -1.92 20.03
C THR A 72 29.30 -1.76 18.59
N VAL A 73 28.11 -2.28 18.27
CA VAL A 73 27.46 -2.22 16.95
C VAL A 73 26.71 -0.89 16.81
N GLN A 74 27.28 0.05 16.06
CA GLN A 74 26.74 1.41 15.95
C GLN A 74 26.09 1.71 14.59
N SER A 75 26.30 0.85 13.61
CA SER A 75 25.82 1.08 12.24
C SER A 75 25.26 -0.18 11.58
N VAL A 76 24.48 0.05 10.52
CA VAL A 76 23.97 -1.04 9.66
C VAL A 76 25.12 -1.80 8.98
N ASN A 77 26.25 -1.14 8.74
CA ASN A 77 27.45 -1.79 8.19
C ASN A 77 28.04 -2.81 9.17
N ASP A 78 28.00 -2.52 10.47
CA ASP A 78 28.48 -3.45 11.50
C ASP A 78 27.56 -4.68 11.56
N VAL A 79 26.26 -4.52 11.38
CA VAL A 79 25.31 -5.63 11.26
C VAL A 79 25.64 -6.51 10.04
N GLN A 80 26.06 -5.92 8.93
CA GLN A 80 26.50 -6.71 7.77
C GLN A 80 27.76 -7.51 8.06
N GLN A 81 28.72 -6.94 8.80
CA GLN A 81 29.92 -7.66 9.25
C GLN A 81 29.57 -8.82 10.18
N LEU A 82 28.66 -8.59 11.14
CA LEU A 82 28.16 -9.67 12.00
C LEU A 82 27.46 -10.77 11.20
N THR A 83 26.70 -10.41 10.16
CA THR A 83 26.06 -11.38 9.28
C THR A 83 27.09 -12.21 8.51
N GLN A 84 28.19 -11.60 8.05
CA GLN A 84 29.31 -12.31 7.40
C GLN A 84 30.04 -13.23 8.39
N LEU A 85 30.30 -12.76 9.62
CA LEU A 85 30.87 -13.56 10.67
C LEU A 85 30.02 -14.79 10.98
N ARG A 86 28.70 -14.61 11.10
CA ARG A 86 27.73 -15.71 11.30
C ARG A 86 27.83 -16.74 10.18
N GLN A 87 27.84 -16.29 8.93
CA GLN A 87 28.01 -17.21 7.78
C GLN A 87 29.33 -17.96 7.81
N ALA A 88 30.41 -17.31 8.21
CA ALA A 88 31.72 -17.95 8.36
C ALA A 88 31.77 -18.97 9.51
N VAL A 89 31.08 -18.69 10.61
CA VAL A 89 30.92 -19.63 11.74
C VAL A 89 30.05 -20.83 11.33
N ASP A 90 28.92 -20.59 10.67
CA ASP A 90 28.02 -21.64 10.17
C ASP A 90 28.73 -22.52 9.12
N ALA A 91 29.65 -21.97 8.32
CA ALA A 91 30.46 -22.70 7.36
C ALA A 91 31.68 -23.41 8.00
N GLY A 92 31.91 -23.24 9.30
CA GLY A 92 33.05 -23.82 10.02
C GLY A 92 34.41 -23.18 9.68
N THR A 93 34.42 -21.99 9.03
CA THR A 93 35.66 -21.28 8.63
C THR A 93 36.12 -20.25 9.65
N ALA A 94 35.29 -19.93 10.65
CA ALA A 94 35.59 -19.05 11.76
C ALA A 94 35.05 -19.61 13.08
N THR A 95 35.65 -19.21 14.19
CA THR A 95 35.17 -19.51 15.56
C THR A 95 34.88 -18.19 16.24
N ALA A 96 33.66 -18.02 16.74
CA ALA A 96 33.30 -16.82 17.48
C ALA A 96 33.81 -16.88 18.92
N THR A 97 34.32 -15.76 19.42
CA THR A 97 34.66 -15.57 20.83
C THR A 97 33.37 -15.40 21.67
N GLY A 98 33.50 -15.42 23.03
CA GLY A 98 32.32 -15.29 23.88
C GLY A 98 31.56 -13.98 23.66
N GLU A 99 32.23 -12.87 23.40
CA GLU A 99 31.61 -11.58 23.09
C GLU A 99 30.98 -11.58 21.68
N GLU A 100 31.65 -12.15 20.70
CA GLU A 100 31.13 -12.31 19.36
C GLU A 100 29.89 -13.23 19.32
N GLN A 101 29.89 -14.31 20.12
CA GLN A 101 28.71 -15.16 20.29
C GLN A 101 27.51 -14.39 20.83
N HIS A 102 27.73 -13.56 21.84
CA HIS A 102 26.65 -12.70 22.36
C HIS A 102 26.11 -11.75 21.30
N LEU A 103 26.98 -11.14 20.48
CA LEU A 103 26.54 -10.27 19.37
C LEU A 103 25.81 -11.05 18.27
N LEU A 104 26.21 -12.30 18.00
CA LEU A 104 25.50 -13.17 17.05
C LEU A 104 24.12 -13.60 17.56
N ASP A 105 23.97 -13.82 18.88
CA ASP A 105 22.66 -14.09 19.50
C ASP A 105 21.73 -12.85 19.42
N LEU A 106 22.28 -11.66 19.66
CA LEU A 106 21.53 -10.41 19.48
C LEU A 106 21.15 -10.20 18.03
N LEU A 107 22.02 -10.51 17.08
CA LEU A 107 21.73 -10.46 15.65
C LEU A 107 20.56 -11.39 15.29
N ALA A 108 20.54 -12.62 15.81
CA ALA A 108 19.48 -13.57 15.54
C ALA A 108 18.12 -13.08 16.11
N GLN A 109 18.12 -12.51 17.31
CA GLN A 109 16.94 -11.91 17.92
C GLN A 109 16.44 -10.70 17.13
N TYR A 110 17.33 -9.81 16.73
CA TYR A 110 17.02 -8.65 15.90
C TYR A 110 16.41 -9.03 14.55
N GLU A 111 17.00 -10.00 13.83
CA GLU A 111 16.48 -10.50 12.56
C GLU A 111 15.08 -11.12 12.74
N GLY A 112 14.91 -11.91 13.81
CA GLY A 112 13.63 -12.51 14.16
C GLY A 112 12.57 -11.47 14.50
N ALA A 113 12.91 -10.46 15.31
CA ALA A 113 12.01 -9.36 15.66
C ALA A 113 11.62 -8.53 14.43
N ARG A 114 12.59 -8.18 13.59
CA ARG A 114 12.37 -7.47 12.33
C ARG A 114 11.41 -8.22 11.40
N ALA A 115 11.64 -9.51 11.20
CA ALA A 115 10.78 -10.35 10.37
C ALA A 115 9.36 -10.46 10.95
N LYS A 116 9.24 -10.65 12.26
CA LYS A 116 7.96 -10.71 12.98
C LYS A 116 7.20 -9.39 12.87
N SER A 117 7.85 -8.26 13.09
CA SER A 117 7.24 -6.93 13.02
C SER A 117 6.72 -6.65 11.61
N ILE A 118 7.52 -6.91 10.57
CA ILE A 118 7.09 -6.74 9.17
C ILE A 118 5.89 -7.64 8.85
N SER A 119 5.94 -8.93 9.22
CA SER A 119 4.86 -9.89 8.99
C SER A 119 3.55 -9.47 9.67
N LEU A 120 3.61 -9.04 10.93
CA LEU A 120 2.44 -8.55 11.67
C LEU A 120 1.84 -7.30 11.01
N MET A 121 2.69 -6.35 10.64
CA MET A 121 2.24 -5.11 9.98
C MET A 121 1.57 -5.38 8.64
N MET A 122 2.16 -6.25 7.82
CA MET A 122 1.57 -6.66 6.54
C MET A 122 0.24 -7.39 6.74
N SER A 123 0.15 -8.30 7.73
CA SER A 123 -1.06 -9.05 8.03
C SER A 123 -2.19 -8.14 8.52
N ILE A 124 -1.89 -7.24 9.45
CA ILE A 124 -2.86 -6.26 9.98
C ILE A 124 -3.34 -5.34 8.84
N GLY A 125 -2.42 -4.78 8.06
CA GLY A 125 -2.76 -3.92 6.92
C GLY A 125 -3.63 -4.62 5.89
N SER A 126 -3.31 -5.86 5.53
CA SER A 126 -4.11 -6.66 4.60
C SER A 126 -5.51 -6.97 5.12
N LEU A 127 -5.63 -7.29 6.42
CA LEU A 127 -6.91 -7.55 7.07
C LEU A 127 -7.82 -6.31 7.01
N PHE A 128 -7.29 -5.14 7.40
CA PHE A 128 -8.04 -3.90 7.32
C PHE A 128 -8.44 -3.53 5.89
N THR A 129 -7.56 -3.75 4.92
CA THR A 129 -7.84 -3.51 3.51
C THR A 129 -8.96 -4.40 2.98
N LEU A 130 -8.98 -5.68 3.38
CA LEU A 130 -10.02 -6.63 2.97
C LEU A 130 -11.41 -6.16 3.37
N PHE A 131 -11.57 -5.59 4.56
CA PHE A 131 -12.85 -5.04 5.03
C PHE A 131 -13.12 -3.63 4.49
N ALA A 132 -12.10 -2.81 4.33
CA ALA A 132 -12.26 -1.43 3.87
C ALA A 132 -12.72 -1.34 2.43
N GLN A 133 -12.23 -2.19 1.53
CA GLN A 133 -12.56 -2.14 0.10
C GLN A 133 -14.08 -2.25 -0.20
N PRO A 134 -14.82 -3.28 0.27
CA PRO A 134 -16.25 -3.35 0.01
C PRO A 134 -17.04 -2.22 0.67
N VAL A 135 -16.64 -1.80 1.88
CA VAL A 135 -17.29 -0.69 2.59
C VAL A 135 -17.15 0.61 1.81
N ILE A 136 -15.93 0.92 1.37
CA ILE A 136 -15.65 2.12 0.59
C ILE A 136 -16.34 2.08 -0.76
N GLY A 137 -16.40 0.92 -1.43
CA GLY A 137 -17.13 0.73 -2.66
C GLY A 137 -18.62 1.12 -2.51
N VAL A 138 -19.29 0.57 -1.52
CA VAL A 138 -20.71 0.89 -1.24
C VAL A 138 -20.93 2.36 -0.88
N ILE A 139 -20.02 2.95 -0.07
CA ILE A 139 -20.14 4.35 0.33
C ILE A 139 -19.88 5.26 -0.87
N SER A 140 -18.87 4.97 -1.70
CA SER A 140 -18.54 5.78 -2.88
C SER A 140 -19.69 5.80 -3.91
N ASP A 141 -20.42 4.69 -4.06
CA ASP A 141 -21.55 4.61 -4.97
C ASP A 141 -22.78 5.43 -4.51
N ARG A 142 -22.94 5.56 -3.20
CA ARG A 142 -24.05 6.34 -2.60
C ARG A 142 -23.74 7.83 -2.48
N TRP A 143 -22.48 8.21 -2.46
CA TRP A 143 -22.06 9.60 -2.23
C TRP A 143 -22.13 10.42 -3.52
N ARG A 144 -23.01 11.43 -3.55
CA ARG A 144 -23.08 12.40 -4.64
C ARG A 144 -22.34 13.68 -4.27
N SER A 145 -21.16 13.89 -4.84
CA SER A 145 -20.40 15.14 -4.69
C SER A 145 -20.58 16.05 -5.91
N LYS A 146 -20.51 17.38 -5.67
CA LYS A 146 -20.51 18.40 -6.74
C LYS A 146 -19.30 18.29 -7.68
N PHE A 147 -18.19 17.69 -7.22
CA PHE A 147 -16.96 17.49 -8.00
C PHE A 147 -16.91 16.15 -8.75
N GLY A 148 -18.02 15.40 -8.76
CA GLY A 148 -18.06 14.05 -9.30
C GLY A 148 -18.06 12.98 -8.21
N ARG A 149 -18.71 11.84 -8.50
CA ARG A 149 -18.93 10.77 -7.51
C ARG A 149 -17.63 10.13 -7.01
N ARG A 150 -16.58 10.12 -7.85
CA ARG A 150 -15.32 9.38 -7.62
C ARG A 150 -14.10 10.26 -7.35
N ALA A 151 -14.08 11.48 -7.91
CA ALA A 151 -12.93 12.39 -7.79
C ALA A 151 -12.60 12.74 -6.33
N MET A 152 -13.61 12.93 -5.49
CA MET A 152 -13.43 13.24 -4.08
C MET A 152 -12.71 12.12 -3.31
N TRP A 153 -13.03 10.85 -3.60
CA TRP A 153 -12.39 9.71 -2.96
C TRP A 153 -10.92 9.55 -3.37
N ILE A 154 -10.62 9.83 -4.64
CA ILE A 154 -9.23 9.84 -5.15
C ILE A 154 -8.41 10.90 -4.41
N VAL A 155 -8.94 12.12 -4.27
CA VAL A 155 -8.25 13.21 -3.57
C VAL A 155 -8.09 12.90 -2.08
N MET A 156 -9.13 12.40 -1.41
CA MET A 156 -9.04 12.01 0.00
C MET A 156 -8.01 10.89 0.23
N GLY A 157 -8.00 9.87 -0.63
CA GLY A 157 -7.03 8.79 -0.58
C GLY A 157 -5.59 9.29 -0.80
N ALA A 158 -5.38 10.20 -1.76
CA ALA A 158 -4.08 10.79 -2.02
C ALA A 158 -3.56 11.63 -0.85
N ILE A 159 -4.41 12.51 -0.29
CA ILE A 159 -4.06 13.32 0.89
C ILE A 159 -3.78 12.41 2.10
N GLY A 160 -4.67 11.44 2.37
CA GLY A 160 -4.49 10.47 3.43
C GLY A 160 -3.17 9.71 3.27
N GLY A 161 -2.88 9.18 2.09
CA GLY A 161 -1.61 8.51 1.79
C GLY A 161 -0.39 9.39 2.04
N ALA A 162 -0.41 10.64 1.61
CA ALA A 162 0.68 11.60 1.85
C ALA A 162 0.91 11.87 3.34
N VAL A 163 -0.16 12.12 4.11
CA VAL A 163 -0.09 12.35 5.57
C VAL A 163 0.53 11.13 6.27
N PHE A 164 0.15 9.92 5.87
CA PHE A 164 0.68 8.71 6.48
C PHE A 164 2.11 8.40 6.06
N MET A 165 2.53 8.75 4.85
CA MET A 165 3.95 8.69 4.48
C MET A 165 4.81 9.57 5.38
N VAL A 166 4.36 10.78 5.67
CA VAL A 166 5.03 11.67 6.64
C VAL A 166 5.00 11.05 8.05
N GLY A 167 3.87 10.49 8.47
CA GLY A 167 3.74 9.79 9.75
C GLY A 167 4.70 8.61 9.92
N LEU A 168 4.92 7.83 8.87
CA LEU A 168 5.92 6.75 8.88
C LEU A 168 7.33 7.28 9.18
N ARG A 169 7.70 8.43 8.63
CA ARG A 169 9.01 9.06 8.86
C ARG A 169 9.26 9.45 10.32
N TYR A 170 8.20 9.85 11.02
CA TYR A 170 8.27 10.29 12.43
C TYR A 170 7.91 9.21 13.43
N SER A 171 7.65 7.98 12.98
CA SER A 171 7.32 6.87 13.88
C SER A 171 8.56 6.43 14.66
N SER A 172 8.44 6.40 15.98
CA SER A 172 9.50 5.98 16.92
C SER A 172 9.24 4.60 17.53
N THR A 173 8.08 4.00 17.29
CA THR A 173 7.71 2.68 17.83
C THR A 173 7.06 1.82 16.76
N ILE A 174 7.20 0.49 16.88
CA ILE A 174 6.56 -0.47 15.99
C ILE A 174 5.03 -0.32 15.98
N ALA A 175 4.41 -0.03 17.13
CA ALA A 175 2.97 0.18 17.21
C ALA A 175 2.51 1.40 16.40
N MET A 176 3.22 2.52 16.52
CA MET A 176 2.95 3.74 15.77
C MET A 176 3.18 3.52 14.26
N LEU A 177 4.24 2.82 13.91
CA LEU A 177 4.56 2.46 12.55
C LEU A 177 3.46 1.57 11.94
N THR A 178 2.96 0.59 12.70
CA THR A 178 1.84 -0.28 12.29
C THR A 178 0.56 0.52 12.04
N LEU A 179 0.24 1.46 12.93
CA LEU A 179 -0.92 2.34 12.77
C LEU A 179 -0.83 3.14 11.47
N PHE A 180 0.27 3.88 11.28
CA PHE A 180 0.46 4.68 10.07
C PHE A 180 0.50 3.84 8.80
N TRP A 181 1.16 2.67 8.84
CA TRP A 181 1.17 1.73 7.72
C TRP A 181 -0.24 1.30 7.33
N THR A 182 -1.03 0.85 8.32
CA THR A 182 -2.40 0.37 8.08
C THR A 182 -3.30 1.45 7.49
N VAL A 183 -3.26 2.65 8.05
CA VAL A 183 -4.09 3.76 7.57
C VAL A 183 -3.61 4.25 6.20
N GLY A 184 -2.30 4.28 5.96
CA GLY A 184 -1.73 4.59 4.65
C GLY A 184 -2.18 3.59 3.58
N GLN A 185 -2.14 2.31 3.90
CA GLN A 185 -2.57 1.23 3.01
C GLN A 185 -4.07 1.34 2.69
N VAL A 186 -4.92 1.57 3.69
CA VAL A 186 -6.36 1.80 3.49
C VAL A 186 -6.60 3.05 2.62
N SER A 187 -5.86 4.15 2.86
CA SER A 187 -5.99 5.38 2.08
C SER A 187 -5.65 5.18 0.60
N LEU A 188 -4.59 4.43 0.29
CA LEU A 188 -4.24 4.10 -1.10
C LEU A 188 -5.30 3.20 -1.76
N ASN A 189 -5.89 2.28 -1.01
CA ASN A 189 -6.98 1.43 -1.51
C ASN A 189 -8.28 2.23 -1.75
N ILE A 190 -8.56 3.26 -0.94
CA ILE A 190 -9.65 4.21 -1.19
C ILE A 190 -9.50 4.89 -2.56
N MET A 191 -8.28 5.24 -2.93
CA MET A 191 -7.98 5.83 -4.23
C MET A 191 -8.10 4.82 -5.38
N GLN A 192 -7.69 3.57 -5.17
CA GLN A 192 -7.69 2.52 -6.18
C GLN A 192 -9.10 2.06 -6.56
N ALA A 193 -10.02 1.94 -5.60
CA ALA A 193 -11.38 1.44 -5.84
C ALA A 193 -12.15 2.21 -6.93
N PRO A 194 -12.22 3.56 -6.91
CA PRO A 194 -12.84 4.32 -7.98
C PRO A 194 -12.11 4.28 -9.31
N LEU A 195 -10.76 4.09 -9.30
CA LEU A 195 -9.97 3.98 -10.52
C LEU A 195 -10.24 2.68 -11.27
N SER A 196 -10.45 1.57 -10.57
CA SER A 196 -10.66 0.25 -11.18
C SER A 196 -12.04 0.05 -11.79
N THR A 197 -13.03 0.88 -11.44
CA THR A 197 -14.44 0.75 -11.86
C THR A 197 -14.88 1.80 -12.89
N THR A 198 -13.96 2.56 -13.45
CA THR A 198 -14.21 3.55 -14.52
C THR A 198 -14.03 2.95 -15.88
#